data_94271e70a45f42745ac47a5dc46f1c9d
#
_entry.id   94271e70a45f42745ac47a5dc46f1c9d
#
_cell.length_a   1.000
_cell.length_b   1.000
_cell.length_c   1.000
_cell.angle_alpha   90.00
_cell.angle_beta   90.00
_cell.angle_gamma   90.00
#
_symmetry.space_group_name_H-M   'P 1'
#
loop_
_entity.id
_entity.type
_entity.pdbx_description
1 polymer ?
#
loop_
_entity_poly.entity_id
_entity_poly.type
_entity_poly.pdbx_seq_one_letter_code
_entity_poly.pdbx_strand_id
1 'polypeptide(L)'
;IKNTLQSVIGISVDIDFILSRDKEKKPEAAVLPFDQDRNHPGNNHASRNKNISFLNGNYTFDRFVVGPSNQFAHAASIAVAKQPAKNYNPLFIYGGSGLGKTHLLNAIGLMTTASHPELNVMYVSAEAFMNEMINSIRYDRMSKFREKYRNIGSLLIDDIHFLAGKDRTQEEFFHTFNTLHDSGKQIVVTSDKFPKDIPNLEGRLRSRFEWGLIADIQPPEIETKIAIIEKKMHEIKIDLSPAVAHYIASHVESNIRELEGFLIRISAYSSLTNREINLDLVKKKKKKLVKHNNKEEV
;
A
#
# COMPACT_ATOMS: atom_id res chain seq x y z
N ILE A 1 0.47 31.23 15.21
CA ILE A 1 0.12 29.96 15.88
C ILE A 1 -0.81 30.22 17.09
N LYS A 2 -0.42 31.10 18.06
CA LYS A 2 -1.24 31.40 19.24
C LYS A 2 -2.63 31.93 18.86
N ASN A 3 -2.70 32.91 17.94
CA ASN A 3 -3.97 33.50 17.49
C ASN A 3 -4.84 32.52 16.68
N THR A 4 -4.22 31.62 15.94
CA THR A 4 -4.92 30.60 15.14
C THR A 4 -5.54 29.50 16.02
N LEU A 5 -4.82 29.09 17.07
CA LEU A 5 -5.33 28.11 18.05
C LEU A 5 -6.47 28.70 18.89
N GLN A 6 -6.36 29.96 19.30
CA GLN A 6 -7.38 30.65 20.07
C GLN A 6 -8.70 30.82 19.29
N SER A 7 -8.63 31.03 17.97
CA SER A 7 -9.80 31.11 17.09
C SER A 7 -10.50 29.79 16.82
N VAL A 8 -9.77 28.66 16.95
CA VAL A 8 -10.30 27.31 16.69
C VAL A 8 -10.85 26.64 17.96
N ILE A 9 -10.25 26.88 19.10
CA ILE A 9 -10.56 26.19 20.36
C ILE A 9 -11.45 27.06 21.30
N GLY A 10 -11.46 28.39 21.12
CA GLY A 10 -12.28 29.31 21.92
C GLY A 10 -11.77 29.53 23.35
N ILE A 11 -10.57 29.06 23.68
CA ILE A 11 -9.95 29.15 25.02
C ILE A 11 -8.59 29.83 24.86
N SER A 12 -8.21 30.70 25.80
CA SER A 12 -6.88 31.34 25.83
C SER A 12 -5.82 30.30 26.20
N VAL A 13 -4.88 30.04 25.29
CA VAL A 13 -3.81 29.05 25.46
C VAL A 13 -2.47 29.76 25.51
N ASP A 14 -1.65 29.50 26.52
CA ASP A 14 -0.25 29.88 26.54
C ASP A 14 0.61 28.74 26.00
N ILE A 15 1.52 29.08 25.09
CA ILE A 15 2.39 28.13 24.43
C ILE A 15 3.83 28.42 24.84
N ASP A 16 4.43 27.50 25.59
CA ASP A 16 5.84 27.52 25.93
C ASP A 16 6.62 26.54 25.06
N PHE A 17 7.68 26.98 24.42
CA PHE A 17 8.60 26.14 23.67
C PHE A 17 9.75 25.69 24.55
N ILE A 18 9.80 24.40 24.89
CA ILE A 18 10.88 23.81 25.67
C ILE A 18 11.83 23.08 24.73
N LEU A 19 13.08 23.52 24.65
CA LEU A 19 14.15 22.79 23.98
C LEU A 19 14.68 21.72 24.95
N SER A 20 14.16 20.49 24.82
CA SER A 20 14.70 19.36 25.62
C SER A 20 15.99 18.84 24.97
N ARG A 21 17.07 18.91 25.71
CA ARG A 21 18.40 18.36 25.38
C ARG A 21 18.69 17.00 26.01
N ASP A 22 17.72 16.38 26.66
CA ASP A 22 17.97 15.10 27.35
C ASP A 22 17.05 13.99 26.85
N LYS A 23 17.69 12.87 26.55
CA LYS A 23 17.07 11.59 26.27
C LYS A 23 16.42 11.07 27.55
N GLU A 24 15.08 11.20 27.69
CA GLU A 24 14.36 10.26 28.55
C GLU A 24 12.85 10.29 28.28
N LYS A 25 12.30 9.05 28.09
CA LYS A 25 10.90 8.61 28.19
C LYS A 25 9.82 9.44 27.51
N LYS A 26 9.34 8.92 26.37
CA LYS A 26 8.08 9.33 25.74
C LYS A 26 6.89 9.20 26.71
N PRO A 27 6.03 10.22 26.84
CA PRO A 27 4.70 10.03 27.41
C PRO A 27 3.83 9.21 26.45
N GLU A 28 3.06 8.28 27.00
CA GLU A 28 2.06 7.50 26.29
C GLU A 28 1.08 8.41 25.55
N ALA A 29 1.15 8.39 24.24
CA ALA A 29 0.13 8.97 23.40
C ALA A 29 -1.13 8.12 23.53
N ALA A 30 -2.29 8.75 23.71
CA ALA A 30 -3.60 8.12 23.73
C ALA A 30 -3.77 7.27 22.44
N VAL A 31 -3.77 5.96 22.61
CA VAL A 31 -3.90 4.97 21.53
C VAL A 31 -5.36 4.97 21.09
N LEU A 32 -5.61 5.37 19.85
CA LEU A 32 -6.88 5.11 19.19
C LEU A 32 -7.07 3.59 19.04
N PRO A 33 -8.30 3.06 19.06
CA PRO A 33 -8.57 1.62 19.18
C PRO A 33 -8.11 0.74 17.99
N PHE A 34 -7.28 1.25 17.09
CA PHE A 34 -6.81 0.57 15.88
C PHE A 34 -5.42 -0.07 16.01
N ASP A 35 -4.73 0.07 17.17
CA ASP A 35 -3.34 -0.39 17.36
C ASP A 35 -3.17 -1.50 18.44
N GLN A 36 -4.25 -2.24 18.79
CA GLN A 36 -4.19 -3.24 19.87
C GLN A 36 -3.77 -4.65 19.46
N ASP A 37 -2.88 -4.84 18.50
CA ASP A 37 -2.31 -6.18 18.24
C ASP A 37 -0.77 -6.20 18.20
N ARG A 38 -0.11 -5.46 19.09
CA ARG A 38 1.35 -5.50 19.22
C ARG A 38 1.84 -5.96 20.58
N ASN A 39 1.25 -6.97 21.22
CA ASN A 39 1.95 -7.64 22.33
C ASN A 39 1.38 -9.05 22.56
N HIS A 40 2.07 -10.05 22.05
CA HIS A 40 2.13 -11.34 22.71
C HIS A 40 3.59 -11.67 23.03
N PRO A 41 3.93 -11.90 24.30
CA PRO A 41 5.27 -12.31 24.69
C PRO A 41 5.40 -13.84 24.60
N GLY A 42 6.47 -14.27 24.01
CA GLY A 42 7.05 -15.57 24.29
C GLY A 42 6.96 -16.62 23.18
N ASN A 43 7.98 -16.68 22.33
CA ASN A 43 8.81 -17.90 22.33
C ASN A 43 10.12 -17.64 21.58
N ASN A 44 11.20 -17.96 22.25
CA ASN A 44 12.55 -18.03 21.72
C ASN A 44 12.61 -19.06 20.57
N HIS A 45 12.67 -18.58 19.32
CA HIS A 45 13.37 -19.28 18.26
C HIS A 45 14.28 -18.32 17.54
N ALA A 46 15.56 -18.63 17.67
CA ALA A 46 16.72 -17.93 17.22
C ALA A 46 16.62 -17.41 15.76
N SER A 47 16.97 -16.13 15.59
CA SER A 47 17.88 -15.67 14.56
C SER A 47 17.73 -16.25 13.16
N ARG A 48 16.70 -15.80 12.39
CA ARG A 48 16.65 -15.86 10.91
C ARG A 48 15.42 -15.10 10.42
N ASN A 49 15.44 -13.77 10.33
CA ASN A 49 14.58 -12.99 9.42
C ASN A 49 14.72 -11.50 9.71
N LYS A 50 15.89 -10.93 9.39
CA LYS A 50 16.12 -9.48 9.52
C LYS A 50 15.48 -8.62 8.40
N ASN A 51 14.82 -9.22 7.40
CA ASN A 51 14.35 -8.50 6.19
C ASN A 51 12.83 -8.48 5.99
N ILE A 52 12.01 -8.97 6.94
CA ILE A 52 10.53 -8.94 6.85
C ILE A 52 9.95 -7.56 7.22
N SER A 53 10.77 -6.57 7.50
CA SER A 53 10.39 -5.35 8.22
C SER A 53 9.47 -4.37 7.47
N PHE A 54 9.01 -4.66 6.25
CA PHE A 54 8.22 -3.71 5.46
C PHE A 54 6.91 -4.26 4.89
N LEU A 55 6.61 -5.56 5.04
CA LEU A 55 5.33 -6.11 4.60
C LEU A 55 4.21 -5.77 5.61
N ASN A 56 3.10 -5.25 5.11
CA ASN A 56 1.93 -4.98 5.93
C ASN A 56 1.13 -6.27 6.15
N GLY A 57 1.13 -6.81 7.37
CA GLY A 57 0.42 -8.03 7.74
C GLY A 57 -1.09 -8.00 7.51
N ASN A 58 -1.68 -6.83 7.33
CA ASN A 58 -3.10 -6.67 7.00
C ASN A 58 -3.43 -6.90 5.52
N TYR A 59 -2.45 -6.90 4.63
CA TYR A 59 -2.66 -7.05 3.20
C TYR A 59 -2.48 -8.52 2.77
N THR A 60 -3.40 -9.39 3.20
CA THR A 60 -3.41 -10.82 2.84
C THR A 60 -4.37 -11.08 1.68
N PHE A 61 -4.21 -12.22 0.98
CA PHE A 61 -5.17 -12.65 -0.04
C PHE A 61 -6.58 -12.84 0.52
N ASP A 62 -6.71 -13.35 1.75
CA ASP A 62 -8.02 -13.55 2.39
C ASP A 62 -8.77 -12.24 2.63
N ARG A 63 -8.04 -11.14 2.84
CA ARG A 63 -8.61 -9.80 3.00
C ARG A 63 -8.88 -9.09 1.69
N PHE A 64 -8.34 -9.56 0.60
CA PHE A 64 -8.61 -9.00 -0.73
C PHE A 64 -10.00 -9.44 -1.22
N VAL A 65 -10.80 -8.51 -1.73
CA VAL A 65 -12.11 -8.81 -2.31
C VAL A 65 -11.93 -9.01 -3.81
N VAL A 66 -12.30 -10.21 -4.27
CA VAL A 66 -12.16 -10.59 -5.68
C VAL A 66 -13.46 -10.30 -6.41
N GLY A 67 -13.35 -9.68 -7.58
CA GLY A 67 -14.44 -9.42 -8.51
C GLY A 67 -13.94 -9.52 -9.96
N PRO A 68 -14.84 -9.35 -10.96
CA PRO A 68 -14.47 -9.46 -12.39
C PRO A 68 -13.31 -8.54 -12.77
N SER A 69 -13.23 -7.35 -12.17
CA SER A 69 -12.23 -6.31 -12.46
C SER A 69 -10.82 -6.61 -11.97
N ASN A 70 -10.61 -7.63 -11.11
CA ASN A 70 -9.31 -7.92 -10.49
C ASN A 70 -9.00 -9.42 -10.36
N GLN A 71 -9.90 -10.31 -10.77
CA GLN A 71 -9.75 -11.76 -10.59
C GLN A 71 -8.52 -12.32 -11.29
N PHE A 72 -8.16 -11.78 -12.46
CA PHE A 72 -6.98 -12.22 -13.20
C PHE A 72 -5.69 -11.85 -12.46
N ALA A 73 -5.56 -10.59 -12.02
CA ALA A 73 -4.42 -10.13 -11.24
C ALA A 73 -4.29 -10.89 -9.89
N HIS A 74 -5.42 -11.18 -9.24
CA HIS A 74 -5.46 -11.97 -8.02
C HIS A 74 -4.98 -13.42 -8.26
N ALA A 75 -5.50 -14.10 -9.29
CA ALA A 75 -5.11 -15.46 -9.63
C ALA A 75 -3.62 -15.56 -10.01
N ALA A 76 -3.11 -14.62 -10.83
CA ALA A 76 -1.69 -14.53 -11.17
C ALA A 76 -0.82 -14.32 -9.93
N SER A 77 -1.26 -13.47 -9.01
CA SER A 77 -0.56 -13.19 -7.74
C SER A 77 -0.44 -14.43 -6.86
N ILE A 78 -1.52 -15.22 -6.73
CA ILE A 78 -1.50 -16.50 -6.00
C ILE A 78 -0.57 -17.51 -6.67
N ALA A 79 -0.60 -17.61 -7.99
CA ALA A 79 0.26 -18.55 -8.73
C ALA A 79 1.74 -18.24 -8.51
N VAL A 80 2.12 -16.95 -8.56
CA VAL A 80 3.49 -16.50 -8.29
C VAL A 80 3.89 -16.73 -6.84
N ALA A 81 3.01 -16.49 -5.88
CA ALA A 81 3.30 -16.69 -4.47
C ALA A 81 3.51 -18.16 -4.11
N LYS A 82 2.74 -19.08 -4.74
CA LYS A 82 2.85 -20.53 -4.55
C LYS A 82 4.08 -21.12 -5.20
N GLN A 83 4.48 -20.64 -6.37
CA GLN A 83 5.60 -21.16 -7.15
C GLN A 83 6.46 -20.03 -7.71
N PRO A 84 7.26 -19.36 -6.86
CA PRO A 84 8.10 -18.23 -7.29
C PRO A 84 9.04 -18.64 -8.43
N ALA A 85 9.18 -17.76 -9.40
CA ALA A 85 10.06 -17.85 -10.58
C ALA A 85 9.78 -19.01 -11.56
N LYS A 86 8.71 -19.78 -11.36
CA LYS A 86 8.41 -20.92 -12.25
C LYS A 86 7.54 -20.55 -13.44
N ASN A 87 6.49 -19.74 -13.23
CA ASN A 87 5.46 -19.55 -14.26
C ASN A 87 5.47 -18.15 -14.87
N TYR A 88 5.50 -17.13 -14.03
CA TYR A 88 5.32 -15.73 -14.44
C TYR A 88 6.42 -14.86 -13.84
N ASN A 89 7.46 -14.58 -14.62
CA ASN A 89 8.59 -13.79 -14.17
C ASN A 89 9.11 -12.86 -15.28
N PRO A 90 8.97 -11.54 -15.15
CA PRO A 90 8.30 -10.84 -14.06
C PRO A 90 6.77 -10.99 -14.08
N LEU A 91 6.11 -10.76 -12.93
CA LEU A 91 4.71 -10.40 -12.88
C LEU A 91 4.58 -8.88 -12.79
N PHE A 92 3.90 -8.27 -13.75
CA PHE A 92 3.64 -6.83 -13.78
C PHE A 92 2.16 -6.57 -13.52
N ILE A 93 1.83 -5.93 -12.39
CA ILE A 93 0.46 -5.61 -12.01
C ILE A 93 0.24 -4.11 -12.22
N TYR A 94 -0.73 -3.73 -13.06
CA TYR A 94 -1.02 -2.33 -13.28
C TYR A 94 -2.51 -2.01 -13.10
N GLY A 95 -2.80 -0.73 -12.92
CA GLY A 95 -4.16 -0.22 -12.75
C GLY A 95 -4.14 1.13 -12.04
N GLY A 96 -5.23 1.86 -12.07
CA GLY A 96 -5.34 3.18 -11.46
C GLY A 96 -4.93 3.21 -9.97
N SER A 97 -4.67 4.41 -9.46
CA SER A 97 -4.32 4.60 -8.05
C SER A 97 -5.45 4.11 -7.13
N GLY A 98 -5.08 3.45 -6.02
CA GLY A 98 -6.03 3.00 -4.99
C GLY A 98 -6.89 1.78 -5.37
N LEU A 99 -6.54 0.99 -6.41
CA LEU A 99 -7.27 -0.21 -6.83
C LEU A 99 -6.80 -1.51 -6.16
N GLY A 100 -5.79 -1.44 -5.26
CA GLY A 100 -5.34 -2.61 -4.49
C GLY A 100 -4.04 -3.27 -5.00
N LYS A 101 -3.27 -2.62 -5.90
CA LYS A 101 -1.95 -3.12 -6.36
C LYS A 101 -0.99 -3.43 -5.21
N THR A 102 -0.79 -2.46 -4.33
CA THR A 102 0.04 -2.60 -3.12
C THR A 102 -0.46 -3.72 -2.21
N HIS A 103 -1.78 -3.92 -2.11
CA HIS A 103 -2.36 -5.02 -1.35
C HIS A 103 -1.94 -6.37 -1.94
N LEU A 104 -2.12 -6.59 -3.24
CA LEU A 104 -1.70 -7.83 -3.89
C LEU A 104 -0.19 -8.05 -3.79
N LEU A 105 0.62 -6.99 -3.94
CA LEU A 105 2.06 -7.09 -3.81
C LEU A 105 2.48 -7.55 -2.41
N ASN A 106 1.87 -7.00 -1.35
CA ASN A 106 2.11 -7.44 0.03
C ASN A 106 1.59 -8.87 0.26
N ALA A 107 0.41 -9.23 -0.28
CA ALA A 107 -0.16 -10.57 -0.16
C ALA A 107 0.76 -11.63 -0.79
N ILE A 108 1.36 -11.33 -1.95
CA ILE A 108 2.39 -12.18 -2.55
C ILE A 108 3.56 -12.37 -1.58
N GLY A 109 4.09 -11.27 -1.04
CA GLY A 109 5.22 -11.31 -0.11
C GLY A 109 4.93 -12.14 1.14
N LEU A 110 3.78 -11.92 1.77
CA LEU A 110 3.36 -12.65 2.97
C LEU A 110 3.19 -14.14 2.69
N MET A 111 2.49 -14.50 1.61
CA MET A 111 2.29 -15.91 1.24
C MET A 111 3.61 -16.58 0.85
N THR A 112 4.47 -15.90 0.06
CA THR A 112 5.78 -16.45 -0.32
C THR A 112 6.64 -16.71 0.91
N THR A 113 6.70 -15.75 1.85
CA THR A 113 7.47 -15.90 3.08
C THR A 113 6.95 -17.06 3.96
N ALA A 114 5.63 -17.25 4.01
CA ALA A 114 5.01 -18.33 4.78
C ALA A 114 5.23 -19.70 4.14
N SER A 115 5.16 -19.79 2.79
CA SER A 115 5.26 -21.06 2.05
C SER A 115 6.71 -21.44 1.73
N HIS A 116 7.62 -20.47 1.66
CA HIS A 116 9.03 -20.62 1.28
C HIS A 116 9.92 -19.82 2.24
N PRO A 117 10.05 -20.26 3.50
CA PRO A 117 10.80 -19.52 4.54
C PRO A 117 12.31 -19.42 4.24
N GLU A 118 12.82 -20.25 3.32
CA GLU A 118 14.20 -20.17 2.82
C GLU A 118 14.43 -19.02 1.86
N LEU A 119 13.38 -18.47 1.25
CA LEU A 119 13.48 -17.36 0.31
C LEU A 119 13.54 -16.03 1.06
N ASN A 120 14.56 -15.23 0.74
CA ASN A 120 14.64 -13.86 1.20
C ASN A 120 13.73 -12.98 0.31
N VAL A 121 12.54 -12.62 0.82
CA VAL A 121 11.59 -11.76 0.12
C VAL A 121 11.85 -10.30 0.50
N MET A 122 12.06 -9.45 -0.50
CA MET A 122 12.25 -8.01 -0.33
C MET A 122 11.11 -7.23 -0.96
N TYR A 123 10.43 -6.44 -0.13
CA TYR A 123 9.48 -5.42 -0.58
C TYR A 123 10.13 -4.03 -0.50
N VAL A 124 9.97 -3.23 -1.56
CA VAL A 124 10.47 -1.86 -1.62
C VAL A 124 9.60 -1.03 -2.56
N SER A 125 9.37 0.24 -2.25
CA SER A 125 8.83 1.17 -3.25
C SER A 125 9.92 1.66 -4.19
N ALA A 126 9.57 2.00 -5.43
CA ALA A 126 10.52 2.56 -6.39
C ALA A 126 11.19 3.84 -5.87
N GLU A 127 10.45 4.66 -5.12
CA GLU A 127 10.98 5.85 -4.47
C GLU A 127 12.03 5.51 -3.39
N ALA A 128 11.74 4.51 -2.55
CA ALA A 128 12.69 4.08 -1.52
C ALA A 128 13.95 3.47 -2.14
N PHE A 129 13.82 2.68 -3.21
CA PHE A 129 14.95 2.16 -4.00
C PHE A 129 15.82 3.29 -4.53
N MET A 130 15.22 4.31 -5.16
CA MET A 130 15.91 5.49 -5.67
C MET A 130 16.63 6.26 -4.57
N ASN A 131 15.96 6.52 -3.46
CA ASN A 131 16.56 7.28 -2.34
C ASN A 131 17.73 6.52 -1.70
N GLU A 132 17.63 5.20 -1.56
CA GLU A 132 18.71 4.37 -1.05
C GLU A 132 19.90 4.33 -2.02
N MET A 133 19.64 4.27 -3.33
CA MET A 133 20.69 4.36 -4.36
C MET A 133 21.44 5.70 -4.29
N ILE A 134 20.69 6.83 -4.22
CA ILE A 134 21.28 8.17 -4.12
C ILE A 134 22.18 8.28 -2.87
N ASN A 135 21.70 7.79 -1.74
CA ASN A 135 22.48 7.76 -0.50
C ASN A 135 23.72 6.87 -0.64
N SER A 136 23.58 5.73 -1.31
CA SER A 136 24.71 4.81 -1.54
C SER A 136 25.79 5.40 -2.43
N ILE A 137 25.43 6.21 -3.43
CA ILE A 137 26.36 6.98 -4.22
C ILE A 137 27.06 8.05 -3.36
N ARG A 138 26.27 8.82 -2.58
CA ARG A 138 26.80 9.91 -1.75
C ARG A 138 27.85 9.42 -0.73
N TYR A 139 27.66 8.21 -0.19
CA TYR A 139 28.53 7.66 0.85
C TYR A 139 29.49 6.56 0.35
N ASP A 140 29.65 6.42 -0.98
CA ASP A 140 30.50 5.41 -1.64
C ASP A 140 30.18 3.97 -1.15
N ARG A 141 28.89 3.61 -1.13
CA ARG A 141 28.40 2.32 -0.64
C ARG A 141 27.62 1.53 -1.71
N MET A 142 27.90 1.78 -2.99
CA MET A 142 27.20 1.11 -4.09
C MET A 142 27.40 -0.41 -4.10
N SER A 143 28.54 -0.92 -3.64
CA SER A 143 28.78 -2.37 -3.49
C SER A 143 27.77 -3.01 -2.51
N LYS A 144 27.53 -2.38 -1.35
CA LYS A 144 26.55 -2.86 -0.37
C LYS A 144 25.10 -2.76 -0.87
N PHE A 145 24.80 -1.70 -1.63
CA PHE A 145 23.49 -1.54 -2.27
C PHE A 145 23.23 -2.70 -3.25
N ARG A 146 24.19 -3.00 -4.13
CA ARG A 146 24.10 -4.10 -5.09
C ARG A 146 24.02 -5.45 -4.39
N GLU A 147 24.83 -5.68 -3.37
CA GLU A 147 24.76 -6.90 -2.54
C GLU A 147 23.37 -7.09 -1.94
N LYS A 148 22.78 -6.04 -1.36
CA LYS A 148 21.46 -6.06 -0.76
C LYS A 148 20.35 -6.45 -1.76
N TYR A 149 20.35 -5.82 -2.94
CA TYR A 149 19.26 -5.98 -3.92
C TYR A 149 19.45 -7.14 -4.88
N ARG A 150 20.66 -7.66 -5.05
CA ARG A 150 20.96 -8.75 -5.99
C ARG A 150 21.06 -10.13 -5.33
N ASN A 151 21.13 -10.21 -3.96
CA ASN A 151 21.21 -11.45 -3.20
C ASN A 151 19.90 -11.80 -2.49
N ILE A 152 18.76 -11.61 -3.16
CA ILE A 152 17.43 -11.90 -2.64
C ILE A 152 16.77 -13.04 -3.43
N GLY A 153 15.77 -13.68 -2.83
CA GLY A 153 15.00 -14.75 -3.48
C GLY A 153 13.82 -14.23 -4.28
N SER A 154 13.24 -13.09 -3.85
CA SER A 154 12.11 -12.45 -4.52
C SER A 154 12.16 -10.94 -4.32
N LEU A 155 12.01 -10.18 -5.41
CA LEU A 155 11.90 -8.72 -5.41
C LEU A 155 10.44 -8.31 -5.67
N LEU A 156 9.86 -7.58 -4.73
CA LEU A 156 8.54 -6.96 -4.83
C LEU A 156 8.75 -5.44 -4.87
N ILE A 157 8.57 -4.83 -6.03
CA ILE A 157 8.74 -3.38 -6.17
C ILE A 157 7.42 -2.69 -6.48
N ASP A 158 7.09 -1.71 -5.64
CA ASP A 158 5.84 -0.95 -5.74
C ASP A 158 6.05 0.35 -6.50
N ASP A 159 5.05 0.70 -7.32
CA ASP A 159 4.96 1.97 -8.03
C ASP A 159 6.18 2.31 -8.90
N ILE A 160 6.59 1.38 -9.77
CA ILE A 160 7.79 1.50 -10.63
C ILE A 160 7.78 2.75 -11.52
N HIS A 161 6.61 3.32 -11.80
CA HIS A 161 6.48 4.52 -12.61
C HIS A 161 7.19 5.75 -12.01
N PHE A 162 7.52 5.75 -10.71
CA PHE A 162 8.33 6.80 -10.08
C PHE A 162 9.81 6.80 -10.54
N LEU A 163 10.28 5.73 -11.17
CA LEU A 163 11.61 5.73 -11.81
C LEU A 163 11.64 6.46 -13.15
N ALA A 164 10.49 6.81 -13.71
CA ALA A 164 10.40 7.50 -15.00
C ALA A 164 11.20 8.81 -15.02
N GLY A 165 12.04 8.99 -16.05
CA GLY A 165 12.91 10.16 -16.18
C GLY A 165 14.09 10.21 -15.19
N LYS A 166 14.40 9.10 -14.51
CA LYS A 166 15.55 8.96 -13.60
C LYS A 166 16.60 8.03 -14.18
N ASP A 167 17.28 8.45 -15.24
CA ASP A 167 18.13 7.61 -16.09
C ASP A 167 19.11 6.73 -15.31
N ARG A 168 19.88 7.32 -14.38
CA ARG A 168 20.84 6.56 -13.57
C ARG A 168 20.18 5.50 -12.68
N THR A 169 18.97 5.80 -12.17
CA THR A 169 18.23 4.85 -11.33
C THR A 169 17.63 3.75 -12.19
N GLN A 170 17.12 4.08 -13.37
CA GLN A 170 16.63 3.10 -14.33
C GLN A 170 17.75 2.16 -14.78
N GLU A 171 18.96 2.69 -15.02
CA GLU A 171 20.14 1.89 -15.37
C GLU A 171 20.51 0.89 -14.26
N GLU A 172 20.64 1.34 -13.01
CA GLU A 172 20.98 0.45 -11.89
C GLU A 172 19.86 -0.58 -11.63
N PHE A 173 18.59 -0.15 -11.76
CA PHE A 173 17.45 -1.06 -11.66
C PHE A 173 17.47 -2.11 -12.77
N PHE A 174 17.78 -1.73 -14.01
CA PHE A 174 17.91 -2.66 -15.13
C PHE A 174 18.96 -3.74 -14.87
N HIS A 175 20.13 -3.36 -14.34
CA HIS A 175 21.16 -4.32 -13.96
C HIS A 175 20.74 -5.23 -12.82
N THR A 176 20.04 -4.69 -11.83
CA THR A 176 19.49 -5.47 -10.70
C THR A 176 18.43 -6.45 -11.20
N PHE A 177 17.52 -6.00 -12.07
CA PHE A 177 16.50 -6.83 -12.70
C PHE A 177 17.13 -8.02 -13.44
N ASN A 178 18.10 -7.75 -14.34
CA ASN A 178 18.75 -8.81 -15.09
C ASN A 178 19.46 -9.82 -14.18
N THR A 179 20.20 -9.34 -13.18
CA THR A 179 20.90 -10.23 -12.23
C THR A 179 19.92 -11.18 -11.52
N LEU A 180 18.77 -10.65 -11.08
CA LEU A 180 17.75 -11.46 -10.40
C LEU A 180 17.05 -12.42 -11.37
N HIS A 181 16.64 -11.92 -12.53
CA HIS A 181 15.95 -12.73 -13.54
C HIS A 181 16.81 -13.89 -14.03
N ASP A 182 18.07 -13.62 -14.40
CA ASP A 182 19.02 -14.63 -14.91
C ASP A 182 19.40 -15.65 -13.81
N SER A 183 19.31 -15.26 -12.55
CA SER A 183 19.49 -16.16 -11.38
C SER A 183 18.21 -16.92 -11.00
N GLY A 184 17.14 -16.83 -11.79
CA GLY A 184 15.86 -17.51 -11.50
C GLY A 184 15.18 -17.00 -10.23
N LYS A 185 15.32 -15.69 -9.93
CA LYS A 185 14.63 -15.06 -8.78
C LYS A 185 13.33 -14.40 -9.24
N GLN A 186 12.32 -14.47 -8.39
CA GLN A 186 11.02 -13.87 -8.71
C GLN A 186 11.09 -12.34 -8.66
N ILE A 187 10.50 -11.71 -9.66
CA ILE A 187 10.31 -10.25 -9.71
C ILE A 187 8.83 -9.97 -9.86
N VAL A 188 8.28 -9.11 -8.99
CA VAL A 188 6.91 -8.59 -9.11
C VAL A 188 6.97 -7.07 -9.10
N VAL A 189 6.29 -6.46 -10.04
CA VAL A 189 6.31 -5.01 -10.25
C VAL A 189 4.89 -4.48 -10.25
N THR A 190 4.64 -3.33 -9.59
CA THR A 190 3.37 -2.62 -9.72
C THR A 190 3.56 -1.27 -10.40
N SER A 191 2.50 -0.78 -11.06
CA SER A 191 2.48 0.52 -11.71
C SER A 191 1.06 1.07 -11.81
N ASP A 192 0.90 2.39 -11.89
CA ASP A 192 -0.38 3.01 -12.23
C ASP A 192 -0.71 2.94 -13.73
N LYS A 193 0.30 2.62 -14.57
CA LYS A 193 0.19 2.61 -16.03
C LYS A 193 0.76 1.33 -16.62
N PHE A 194 0.25 0.96 -17.80
CA PHE A 194 0.87 -0.09 -18.61
C PHE A 194 2.31 0.29 -19.01
N PRO A 195 3.26 -0.65 -19.16
CA PRO A 195 4.68 -0.32 -19.40
C PRO A 195 4.94 0.68 -20.54
N LYS A 196 4.24 0.54 -21.67
CA LYS A 196 4.39 1.45 -22.82
C LYS A 196 3.86 2.86 -22.56
N ASP A 197 2.95 3.03 -21.60
CA ASP A 197 2.28 4.29 -21.28
C ASP A 197 3.00 5.07 -20.15
N ILE A 198 4.07 4.50 -19.59
CA ILE A 198 4.93 5.18 -18.62
C ILE A 198 5.85 6.15 -19.38
N PRO A 199 5.66 7.48 -19.23
CA PRO A 199 6.48 8.45 -19.93
C PRO A 199 7.93 8.38 -19.45
N ASN A 200 8.90 8.55 -20.36
CA ASN A 200 10.33 8.54 -20.04
C ASN A 200 10.85 7.25 -19.36
N LEU A 201 10.17 6.14 -19.58
CA LEU A 201 10.69 4.81 -19.23
C LEU A 201 11.60 4.31 -20.36
N GLU A 202 12.83 3.89 -20.01
CA GLU A 202 13.78 3.36 -20.98
C GLU A 202 13.22 2.12 -21.70
N GLY A 203 13.45 2.05 -23.03
CA GLY A 203 12.96 0.96 -23.87
C GLY A 203 13.40 -0.42 -23.41
N ARG A 204 14.63 -0.54 -22.86
CA ARG A 204 15.14 -1.80 -22.31
C ARG A 204 14.39 -2.28 -21.07
N LEU A 205 13.98 -1.38 -20.16
CA LEU A 205 13.15 -1.72 -19.01
C LEU A 205 11.72 -2.08 -19.42
N ARG A 206 11.15 -1.29 -20.36
CA ARG A 206 9.83 -1.58 -20.93
C ARG A 206 9.79 -3.00 -21.49
N SER A 207 10.75 -3.37 -22.32
CA SER A 207 10.85 -4.70 -22.91
C SER A 207 10.94 -5.81 -21.85
N ARG A 208 11.65 -5.57 -20.75
CA ARG A 208 11.76 -6.52 -19.63
C ARG A 208 10.43 -6.69 -18.87
N PHE A 209 9.69 -5.63 -18.68
CA PHE A 209 8.37 -5.71 -18.03
C PHE A 209 7.34 -6.42 -18.92
N GLU A 210 7.41 -6.22 -20.22
CA GLU A 210 6.53 -6.86 -21.20
C GLU A 210 6.87 -8.32 -21.48
N TRP A 211 8.05 -8.80 -21.10
CA TRP A 211 8.46 -10.19 -21.31
C TRP A 211 7.67 -11.19 -20.43
N GLY A 212 7.25 -10.77 -19.23
CA GLY A 212 6.52 -11.61 -18.29
C GLY A 212 5.01 -11.57 -18.45
N LEU A 213 4.31 -11.85 -17.36
CA LEU A 213 2.85 -11.72 -17.32
C LEU A 213 2.47 -10.30 -16.90
N ILE A 214 1.61 -9.67 -17.68
CA ILE A 214 1.01 -8.39 -17.33
C ILE A 214 -0.44 -8.64 -16.92
N ALA A 215 -0.80 -8.16 -15.72
CA ALA A 215 -2.13 -8.29 -15.14
C ALA A 215 -2.68 -6.89 -14.80
N ASP A 216 -3.88 -6.60 -15.28
CA ASP A 216 -4.55 -5.33 -15.00
C ASP A 216 -5.51 -5.44 -13.82
N ILE A 217 -5.72 -4.31 -13.16
CA ILE A 217 -6.78 -4.11 -12.17
C ILE A 217 -7.61 -2.92 -12.63
N GLN A 218 -8.87 -3.19 -12.94
CA GLN A 218 -9.84 -2.19 -13.36
C GLN A 218 -10.64 -1.66 -12.16
N PRO A 219 -11.27 -0.48 -12.28
CA PRO A 219 -12.21 0.00 -11.26
C PRO A 219 -13.29 -1.04 -10.96
N PRO A 220 -13.57 -1.31 -9.68
CA PRO A 220 -14.54 -2.32 -9.29
C PRO A 220 -15.97 -1.91 -9.65
N GLU A 221 -16.77 -2.88 -10.05
CA GLU A 221 -18.22 -2.75 -10.23
C GLU A 221 -18.93 -2.53 -8.87
N ILE A 222 -20.21 -2.13 -8.92
CA ILE A 222 -20.98 -1.80 -7.72
C ILE A 222 -21.03 -2.98 -6.75
N GLU A 223 -21.23 -4.19 -7.25
CA GLU A 223 -21.30 -5.42 -6.46
C GLU A 223 -19.99 -5.68 -5.71
N THR A 224 -18.86 -5.52 -6.37
CA THR A 224 -17.54 -5.64 -5.75
C THR A 224 -17.32 -4.54 -4.71
N LYS A 225 -17.76 -3.30 -4.98
CA LYS A 225 -17.69 -2.21 -3.99
C LYS A 225 -18.54 -2.51 -2.75
N ILE A 226 -19.76 -3.06 -2.93
CA ILE A 226 -20.62 -3.48 -1.81
C ILE A 226 -19.92 -4.53 -0.97
N ALA A 227 -19.36 -5.57 -1.59
CA ALA A 227 -18.63 -6.62 -0.88
C ALA A 227 -17.40 -6.09 -0.12
N ILE A 228 -16.69 -5.09 -0.66
CA ILE A 228 -15.59 -4.40 0.05
C ILE A 228 -16.13 -3.64 1.26
N ILE A 229 -17.24 -2.89 1.11
CA ILE A 229 -17.87 -2.14 2.20
C ILE A 229 -18.29 -3.09 3.33
N GLU A 230 -19.01 -4.15 3.01
CA GLU A 230 -19.50 -5.14 3.97
C GLU A 230 -18.34 -5.79 4.73
N LYS A 231 -17.31 -6.24 4.02
CA LYS A 231 -16.12 -6.83 4.61
C LYS A 231 -15.41 -5.88 5.58
N LYS A 232 -15.19 -4.63 5.16
CA LYS A 232 -14.54 -3.61 6.00
C LYS A 232 -15.36 -3.24 7.22
N MET A 233 -16.66 -3.12 7.07
CA MET A 233 -17.54 -2.79 8.19
C MET A 233 -17.68 -3.94 9.19
N HIS A 234 -17.70 -5.18 8.69
CA HIS A 234 -17.67 -6.38 9.53
C HIS A 234 -16.36 -6.47 10.35
N GLU A 235 -15.20 -6.15 9.75
CA GLU A 235 -13.90 -6.13 10.46
C GLU A 235 -13.92 -5.17 11.67
N ILE A 236 -14.63 -4.05 11.57
CA ILE A 236 -14.77 -3.06 12.67
C ILE A 236 -16.06 -3.24 13.49
N LYS A 237 -16.78 -4.36 13.29
CA LYS A 237 -18.02 -4.73 14.01
C LYS A 237 -19.14 -3.68 13.91
N ILE A 238 -19.28 -3.08 12.75
CA ILE A 238 -20.39 -2.15 12.46
C ILE A 238 -21.27 -2.78 11.39
N ASP A 239 -22.55 -2.95 11.69
CA ASP A 239 -23.53 -3.41 10.73
C ASP A 239 -24.07 -2.23 9.91
N LEU A 240 -24.05 -2.39 8.59
CA LEU A 240 -24.68 -1.46 7.66
C LEU A 240 -25.93 -2.08 7.05
N SER A 241 -27.00 -1.28 6.95
CA SER A 241 -28.13 -1.75 6.15
C SER A 241 -27.73 -1.85 4.66
N PRO A 242 -28.28 -2.83 3.91
CA PRO A 242 -27.99 -2.99 2.48
C PRO A 242 -28.24 -1.71 1.67
N ALA A 243 -29.26 -0.93 2.02
CA ALA A 243 -29.56 0.35 1.38
C ALA A 243 -28.43 1.39 1.57
N VAL A 244 -27.80 1.41 2.75
CA VAL A 244 -26.67 2.29 3.03
C VAL A 244 -25.43 1.84 2.29
N ALA A 245 -25.11 0.54 2.28
CA ALA A 245 -23.98 -0.03 1.55
C ALA A 245 -24.10 0.26 0.04
N HIS A 246 -25.27 0.00 -0.53
CA HIS A 246 -25.53 0.30 -1.94
C HIS A 246 -25.43 1.81 -2.26
N TYR A 247 -25.96 2.67 -1.39
CA TYR A 247 -25.83 4.11 -1.59
C TYR A 247 -24.36 4.57 -1.58
N ILE A 248 -23.53 4.06 -0.65
CA ILE A 248 -22.10 4.38 -0.60
C ILE A 248 -21.41 3.88 -1.86
N ALA A 249 -21.62 2.62 -2.26
CA ALA A 249 -21.02 2.00 -3.45
C ALA A 249 -21.33 2.77 -4.74
N SER A 250 -22.59 3.24 -4.89
CA SER A 250 -23.04 3.96 -6.08
C SER A 250 -22.55 5.40 -6.16
N HIS A 251 -22.13 5.98 -5.04
CA HIS A 251 -21.87 7.41 -4.97
C HIS A 251 -20.42 7.76 -4.60
N VAL A 252 -19.59 6.80 -4.21
CA VAL A 252 -18.14 6.97 -4.08
C VAL A 252 -17.52 6.44 -5.37
N GLU A 253 -17.16 7.35 -6.25
CA GLU A 253 -16.90 7.03 -7.67
C GLU A 253 -15.48 6.58 -7.95
N SER A 254 -14.46 7.07 -7.21
CA SER A 254 -13.12 7.09 -7.77
C SER A 254 -12.29 5.84 -7.52
N ASN A 255 -12.10 5.42 -6.29
CA ASN A 255 -11.22 4.28 -6.00
C ASN A 255 -11.47 3.68 -4.61
N ILE A 256 -10.90 2.48 -4.37
CA ILE A 256 -11.08 1.77 -3.11
C ILE A 256 -10.47 2.55 -1.92
N ARG A 257 -9.37 3.27 -2.13
CA ARG A 257 -8.75 4.10 -1.07
C ARG A 257 -9.68 5.22 -0.59
N GLU A 258 -10.39 5.89 -1.49
CA GLU A 258 -11.38 6.90 -1.11
C GLU A 258 -12.60 6.27 -0.44
N LEU A 259 -13.04 5.12 -0.92
CA LEU A 259 -14.10 4.34 -0.30
C LEU A 259 -13.74 3.99 1.15
N GLU A 260 -12.56 3.41 1.38
CA GLU A 260 -12.05 3.11 2.72
C GLU A 260 -11.94 4.36 3.60
N GLY A 261 -11.39 5.43 3.06
CA GLY A 261 -11.30 6.72 3.75
C GLY A 261 -12.68 7.29 4.13
N PHE A 262 -13.67 7.10 3.29
CA PHE A 262 -15.06 7.49 3.61
C PHE A 262 -15.64 6.61 4.73
N LEU A 263 -15.45 5.28 4.67
CA LEU A 263 -15.90 4.35 5.70
C LEU A 263 -15.26 4.65 7.06
N ILE A 264 -13.96 4.90 7.10
CA ILE A 264 -13.27 5.29 8.34
C ILE A 264 -13.88 6.56 8.95
N ARG A 265 -14.10 7.58 8.12
CA ARG A 265 -14.70 8.85 8.61
C ARG A 265 -16.11 8.69 9.14
N ILE A 266 -16.94 7.90 8.47
CA ILE A 266 -18.32 7.71 8.91
C ILE A 266 -18.40 6.84 10.18
N SER A 267 -17.55 5.82 10.29
CA SER A 267 -17.40 4.98 11.47
C SER A 267 -16.94 5.79 12.68
N ALA A 268 -15.90 6.59 12.51
CA ALA A 268 -15.39 7.48 13.57
C ALA A 268 -16.47 8.47 14.02
N TYR A 269 -17.23 9.05 13.08
CA TYR A 269 -18.32 9.96 13.44
C TYR A 269 -19.43 9.24 14.21
N SER A 270 -19.84 8.05 13.77
CA SER A 270 -20.84 7.22 14.46
C SER A 270 -20.41 6.92 15.90
N SER A 271 -19.19 6.44 16.08
CA SER A 271 -18.64 6.10 17.40
C SER A 271 -18.52 7.32 18.32
N LEU A 272 -18.03 8.46 17.83
CA LEU A 272 -17.84 9.67 18.63
C LEU A 272 -19.16 10.36 19.01
N THR A 273 -20.21 10.22 18.19
CA THR A 273 -21.52 10.85 18.44
C THR A 273 -22.58 9.89 18.95
N ASN A 274 -22.23 8.61 19.11
CA ASN A 274 -23.14 7.52 19.47
C ASN A 274 -24.41 7.47 18.59
N ARG A 275 -24.24 7.68 17.27
CA ARG A 275 -25.34 7.69 16.29
C ARG A 275 -25.17 6.54 15.32
N GLU A 276 -26.25 5.86 15.01
CA GLU A 276 -26.30 4.84 13.98
C GLU A 276 -25.97 5.39 12.59
N ILE A 277 -25.29 4.56 11.78
CA ILE A 277 -25.00 4.89 10.38
C ILE A 277 -26.25 4.62 9.55
N ASN A 278 -27.02 5.67 9.29
CA ASN A 278 -28.21 5.62 8.43
C ASN A 278 -27.99 6.44 7.14
N LEU A 279 -28.92 6.33 6.22
CA LEU A 279 -28.84 6.95 4.90
C LEU A 279 -28.73 8.48 4.97
N ASP A 280 -29.42 9.13 5.92
CA ASP A 280 -29.39 10.58 6.09
C ASP A 280 -28.02 11.08 6.57
N LEU A 281 -27.41 10.34 7.51
CA LEU A 281 -26.06 10.63 7.96
C LEU A 281 -25.05 10.54 6.82
N VAL A 282 -25.12 9.48 6.01
CA VAL A 282 -24.24 9.25 4.86
C VAL A 282 -24.39 10.37 3.84
N LYS A 283 -25.64 10.71 3.45
CA LYS A 283 -25.94 11.81 2.52
C LYS A 283 -25.38 13.15 3.02
N LYS A 284 -25.58 13.46 4.30
CA LYS A 284 -25.11 14.69 4.93
C LYS A 284 -23.58 14.79 4.95
N LYS A 285 -22.89 13.68 5.23
CA LYS A 285 -21.43 13.62 5.28
C LYS A 285 -20.81 13.70 3.89
N LYS A 286 -21.41 13.04 2.88
CA LYS A 286 -20.95 13.15 1.49
C LYS A 286 -21.01 14.60 0.98
N LYS A 287 -22.13 15.31 1.19
CA LYS A 287 -22.26 16.73 0.77
C LYS A 287 -21.16 17.63 1.36
N LYS A 288 -20.69 17.35 2.57
CA LYS A 288 -19.59 18.14 3.17
C LYS A 288 -18.25 17.83 2.54
N LEU A 289 -18.01 16.60 2.09
CA LEU A 289 -16.77 16.21 1.42
C LEU A 289 -16.64 16.83 0.02
N VAL A 290 -17.71 16.78 -0.77
CA VAL A 290 -17.74 17.38 -2.12
C VAL A 290 -17.52 18.91 -2.04
N LYS A 291 -18.05 19.59 -1.00
CA LYS A 291 -17.81 21.02 -0.81
C LYS A 291 -16.38 21.38 -0.38
N HIS A 292 -15.63 20.43 0.18
CA HIS A 292 -14.24 20.67 0.59
C HIS A 292 -13.28 20.52 -0.59
N ASN A 293 -13.48 19.48 -1.41
CA ASN A 293 -12.68 19.27 -2.60
C ASN A 293 -12.83 20.42 -3.63
N ASN A 294 -14.04 20.95 -3.79
CA ASN A 294 -14.26 22.10 -4.69
C ASN A 294 -13.73 23.45 -4.15
N LYS A 295 -13.22 23.53 -2.92
CA LYS A 295 -12.57 24.74 -2.38
C LYS A 295 -11.05 24.73 -2.49
N GLU A 296 -10.44 23.58 -2.81
CA GLU A 296 -8.99 23.45 -3.02
C GLU A 296 -8.58 23.58 -4.50
N GLU A 297 -9.56 23.67 -5.43
CA GLU A 297 -9.32 23.90 -6.87
C GLU A 297 -9.49 25.36 -7.32
N VAL A 298 -9.53 26.34 -6.41
CA VAL A 298 -9.61 27.78 -6.75
C VAL A 298 -8.41 28.55 -6.21
#